data_32c5bfff29b42f70150b842abdcdc538
#
_entry.id   32c5bfff29b42f70150b842abdcdc538
#
_cell.length_a   1.000
_cell.length_b   1.000
_cell.length_c   1.000
_cell.angle_alpha   90.00
_cell.angle_beta   90.00
_cell.angle_gamma   90.00
#
_symmetry.space_group_name_H-M   'P 1'
#
loop_
_entity.id
_entity.type
_entity.pdbx_description
1 polymer ?
#
loop_
_entity_poly.entity_id
_entity_poly.type
_entity_poly.pdbx_seq_one_letter_code
_entity_poly.pdbx_strand_id
1 'polypeptide(L)'
;MAILPSQRALFELPSDIAYLNAAYMGPLSRDVAAAGRAGVDAKLRPWLLKPADFFVATDGARAAFARLLGSPATGEDIAIVPAASYGMAVAAANLPLRAGQRVLTLEAEFPSTILTWRDRARAVGAEFVQLPRPEDHDWTRVVLEAIDERTAVAALPQCHWIDGARLDLARIGARLREVGGALALDLTQSLGALPIDLAAVDPDFLVVACYKWMLGPYSTGFLYVAPRRQEGRPLEQHWFGRIGSQNFSALGYPEGFQPGARRFDVGEPSNFALLPAAVAAIEQLITWGVANVADTAAALADRIVAEAAGRGLVAVPSPLRARHYVGLKASRPLPTDLPDRLARERVFVSVRGGSALRITPHVYNEPWEVDRLFAVLDAALGG
;
A
#
# COMPACT_ATOMS: atom_id res chain seq x y z
N MET A 1 -20.78 3.12 11.40
CA MET A 1 -19.54 2.38 11.28
C MET A 1 -19.56 1.29 12.34
N ALA A 2 -19.24 0.06 12.00
CA ALA A 2 -19.40 -1.10 12.90
C ALA A 2 -18.06 -1.84 13.03
N ILE A 3 -17.75 -2.28 14.25
CA ILE A 3 -16.66 -3.23 14.49
C ILE A 3 -17.10 -4.57 13.93
N LEU A 4 -16.30 -5.15 13.04
CA LEU A 4 -16.55 -6.48 12.49
C LEU A 4 -16.34 -7.55 13.57
N PRO A 5 -17.13 -8.63 13.58
CA PRO A 5 -16.76 -9.80 14.36
C PRO A 5 -15.41 -10.34 13.88
N SER A 6 -14.70 -11.08 14.74
CA SER A 6 -13.40 -11.67 14.37
C SER A 6 -13.53 -12.47 13.06
N GLN A 7 -12.66 -12.14 12.11
CA GLN A 7 -12.57 -12.84 10.83
C GLN A 7 -11.51 -13.95 10.84
N ARG A 8 -10.96 -14.27 12.01
CA ARG A 8 -9.88 -15.26 12.18
C ARG A 8 -10.19 -16.61 11.53
N ALA A 9 -11.43 -17.05 11.62
CA ALA A 9 -11.89 -18.32 11.04
C ALA A 9 -11.74 -18.42 9.51
N LEU A 10 -11.58 -17.31 8.81
CA LEU A 10 -11.34 -17.30 7.36
C LEU A 10 -9.86 -17.57 6.99
N PHE A 11 -8.95 -17.54 7.97
CA PHE A 11 -7.50 -17.67 7.77
C PHE A 11 -6.96 -18.96 8.37
N GLU A 12 -5.83 -19.44 7.87
CA GLU A 12 -5.10 -20.58 8.47
C GLU A 12 -4.14 -20.09 9.55
N LEU A 13 -4.70 -19.42 10.57
CA LEU A 13 -3.97 -18.94 11.74
C LEU A 13 -4.25 -19.86 12.93
N PRO A 14 -3.30 -20.69 13.38
CA PRO A 14 -3.44 -21.51 14.58
C PRO A 14 -3.82 -20.68 15.80
N SER A 15 -4.59 -21.29 16.71
CA SER A 15 -5.13 -20.60 17.90
C SER A 15 -4.07 -20.12 18.89
N ASP A 16 -2.85 -20.58 18.75
CA ASP A 16 -1.69 -20.25 19.60
C ASP A 16 -0.68 -19.30 18.92
N ILE A 17 -1.00 -18.77 17.74
CA ILE A 17 -0.17 -17.77 17.04
C ILE A 17 -0.80 -16.37 17.19
N ALA A 18 -0.05 -15.43 17.73
CA ALA A 18 -0.36 -14.02 17.74
C ALA A 18 0.34 -13.32 16.55
N TYR A 19 -0.40 -13.10 15.45
CA TYR A 19 0.15 -12.50 14.24
C TYR A 19 -0.29 -11.04 14.05
N LEU A 20 0.41 -10.12 14.68
CA LEU A 20 0.13 -8.68 14.71
C LEU A 20 1.04 -7.92 13.72
N ASN A 21 1.19 -8.42 12.48
CA ASN A 21 2.22 -7.93 11.55
C ASN A 21 1.73 -7.77 10.09
N ALA A 22 0.50 -7.29 9.90
CA ALA A 22 -0.08 -7.04 8.58
C ALA A 22 0.78 -6.10 7.71
N ALA A 23 1.44 -5.10 8.32
CA ALA A 23 2.32 -4.16 7.62
C ALA A 23 3.62 -4.80 7.08
N TYR A 24 3.97 -6.02 7.50
CA TYR A 24 5.03 -6.82 6.91
C TYR A 24 4.49 -7.68 5.78
N MET A 25 3.48 -8.53 6.08
CA MET A 25 2.79 -9.37 5.11
C MET A 25 1.43 -9.78 5.67
N GLY A 26 0.34 -9.49 4.94
CA GLY A 26 -0.99 -9.96 5.29
C GLY A 26 -1.17 -11.45 4.93
N PRO A 27 -1.78 -12.27 5.79
CA PRO A 27 -2.10 -13.65 5.45
C PRO A 27 -3.20 -13.68 4.38
N LEU A 28 -3.15 -14.65 3.47
CA LEU A 28 -4.25 -14.92 2.56
C LEU A 28 -5.41 -15.59 3.32
N SER A 29 -6.65 -15.18 3.06
CA SER A 29 -7.79 -15.99 3.47
C SER A 29 -7.88 -17.28 2.65
N ARG A 30 -8.65 -18.27 3.13
CA ARG A 30 -8.84 -19.54 2.41
C ARG A 30 -9.42 -19.34 1.02
N ASP A 31 -10.38 -18.42 0.87
CA ASP A 31 -11.01 -18.11 -0.43
C ASP A 31 -10.03 -17.45 -1.40
N VAL A 32 -9.22 -16.51 -0.91
CA VAL A 32 -8.15 -15.90 -1.71
C VAL A 32 -7.13 -16.94 -2.18
N ALA A 33 -6.70 -17.82 -1.28
CA ALA A 33 -5.79 -18.90 -1.61
C ALA A 33 -6.41 -19.90 -2.61
N ALA A 34 -7.70 -20.24 -2.45
CA ALA A 34 -8.43 -21.12 -3.35
C ALA A 34 -8.54 -20.52 -4.75
N ALA A 35 -8.85 -19.23 -4.87
CA ALA A 35 -8.91 -18.52 -6.15
C ALA A 35 -7.54 -18.55 -6.89
N GLY A 36 -6.44 -18.36 -6.17
CA GLY A 36 -5.10 -18.47 -6.75
C GLY A 36 -4.77 -19.90 -7.22
N ARG A 37 -5.10 -20.92 -6.44
CA ARG A 37 -4.91 -22.34 -6.83
C ARG A 37 -5.72 -22.68 -8.08
N ALA A 38 -6.99 -22.27 -8.15
CA ALA A 38 -7.83 -22.47 -9.33
C ALA A 38 -7.22 -21.84 -10.59
N GLY A 39 -6.58 -20.66 -10.44
CA GLY A 39 -5.86 -20.02 -11.54
C GLY A 39 -4.62 -20.79 -12.01
N VAL A 40 -3.86 -21.41 -11.08
CA VAL A 40 -2.77 -22.34 -11.43
C VAL A 40 -3.32 -23.55 -12.16
N ASP A 41 -4.41 -24.15 -11.67
CA ASP A 41 -5.03 -25.35 -12.24
C ASP A 41 -5.56 -25.12 -13.66
N ALA A 42 -6.02 -23.91 -13.99
CA ALA A 42 -6.44 -23.53 -15.33
C ALA A 42 -5.31 -23.75 -16.36
N LYS A 43 -4.05 -23.48 -15.99
CA LYS A 43 -2.89 -23.67 -16.86
C LYS A 43 -2.48 -25.15 -17.04
N LEU A 44 -3.00 -26.07 -16.26
CA LEU A 44 -2.82 -27.51 -16.51
C LEU A 44 -3.47 -27.95 -17.82
N ARG A 45 -4.45 -27.19 -18.32
CA ARG A 45 -5.19 -27.47 -19.57
C ARG A 45 -5.17 -26.26 -20.49
N PRO A 46 -3.99 -25.83 -20.99
CA PRO A 46 -3.82 -24.57 -21.72
C PRO A 46 -4.65 -24.52 -23.02
N TRP A 47 -5.02 -25.66 -23.58
CA TRP A 47 -5.90 -25.74 -24.76
C TRP A 47 -7.35 -25.30 -24.50
N LEU A 48 -7.73 -25.10 -23.25
CA LEU A 48 -9.03 -24.53 -22.86
C LEU A 48 -8.98 -23.00 -22.74
N LEU A 49 -7.80 -22.41 -22.62
CA LEU A 49 -7.64 -20.95 -22.53
C LEU A 49 -7.90 -20.31 -23.90
N LYS A 50 -8.78 -19.34 -23.91
CA LYS A 50 -9.16 -18.58 -25.11
C LYS A 50 -8.52 -17.17 -25.06
N PRO A 51 -8.34 -16.50 -26.21
CA PRO A 51 -7.85 -15.13 -26.26
C PRO A 51 -8.59 -14.17 -25.32
N ALA A 52 -9.91 -14.32 -25.18
CA ALA A 52 -10.70 -13.49 -24.27
C ALA A 52 -10.30 -13.61 -22.79
N ASP A 53 -9.84 -14.79 -22.36
CA ASP A 53 -9.50 -15.06 -20.96
C ASP A 53 -8.33 -14.19 -20.48
N PHE A 54 -7.44 -13.76 -21.38
CA PHE A 54 -6.35 -12.85 -21.08
C PHE A 54 -6.84 -11.46 -20.67
N PHE A 55 -7.97 -11.02 -21.22
CA PHE A 55 -8.51 -9.66 -21.02
C PHE A 55 -9.59 -9.62 -19.94
N VAL A 56 -10.47 -10.60 -19.88
CA VAL A 56 -11.57 -10.66 -18.90
C VAL A 56 -11.05 -10.60 -17.47
N ALA A 57 -10.00 -11.35 -17.15
CA ALA A 57 -9.41 -11.36 -15.81
C ALA A 57 -8.78 -10.02 -15.45
N THR A 58 -8.08 -9.37 -16.38
CA THR A 58 -7.45 -8.06 -16.15
C THR A 58 -8.49 -6.95 -16.02
N ASP A 59 -9.51 -6.93 -16.87
CA ASP A 59 -10.57 -5.93 -16.80
C ASP A 59 -11.41 -6.09 -15.52
N GLY A 60 -11.68 -7.33 -15.12
CA GLY A 60 -12.32 -7.64 -13.83
C GLY A 60 -11.51 -7.13 -12.63
N ALA A 61 -10.19 -7.32 -12.65
CA ALA A 61 -9.30 -6.84 -11.59
C ALA A 61 -9.26 -5.30 -11.52
N ARG A 62 -9.20 -4.61 -12.66
CA ARG A 62 -9.27 -3.14 -12.72
C ARG A 62 -10.59 -2.61 -12.16
N ALA A 63 -11.71 -3.20 -12.59
CA ALA A 63 -13.03 -2.83 -12.13
C ALA A 63 -13.20 -3.05 -10.62
N ALA A 64 -12.72 -4.17 -10.09
CA ALA A 64 -12.74 -4.46 -8.65
C ALA A 64 -11.90 -3.43 -7.87
N PHE A 65 -10.69 -3.13 -8.33
CA PHE A 65 -9.84 -2.15 -7.66
C PHE A 65 -10.40 -0.73 -7.72
N ALA A 66 -10.98 -0.31 -8.85
CA ALA A 66 -11.66 0.97 -8.95
C ALA A 66 -12.82 1.09 -7.95
N ARG A 67 -13.62 0.02 -7.76
CA ARG A 67 -14.68 0.00 -6.73
C ARG A 67 -14.11 0.12 -5.31
N LEU A 68 -12.96 -0.50 -5.03
CA LEU A 68 -12.30 -0.38 -3.74
C LEU A 68 -11.81 1.05 -3.46
N LEU A 69 -11.26 1.73 -4.47
CA LEU A 69 -10.85 3.14 -4.39
C LEU A 69 -12.05 4.08 -4.23
N GLY A 70 -13.18 3.74 -4.82
CA GLY A 70 -14.37 4.58 -4.84
C GLY A 70 -14.33 5.66 -5.94
N SER A 71 -15.43 6.45 -6.04
CA SER A 71 -15.54 7.54 -6.99
C SER A 71 -14.43 8.58 -6.80
N PRO A 72 -13.87 9.16 -7.90
CA PRO A 72 -14.31 9.02 -9.30
C PRO A 72 -13.63 7.89 -10.09
N ALA A 73 -12.87 7.00 -9.47
CA ALA A 73 -12.10 5.99 -10.19
C ALA A 73 -12.99 5.03 -11.01
N THR A 74 -12.53 4.71 -12.20
CA THR A 74 -13.09 3.69 -13.09
C THR A 74 -12.02 2.63 -13.44
N GLY A 75 -12.40 1.51 -14.02
CA GLY A 75 -11.45 0.51 -14.48
C GLY A 75 -10.44 1.03 -15.52
N GLU A 76 -10.82 2.07 -16.28
CA GLU A 76 -9.94 2.72 -17.25
C GLU A 76 -8.76 3.46 -16.58
N ASP A 77 -8.93 3.88 -15.34
CA ASP A 77 -7.93 4.63 -14.59
C ASP A 77 -6.90 3.72 -13.91
N ILE A 78 -7.03 2.40 -14.04
CA ILE A 78 -6.23 1.41 -13.31
C ILE A 78 -5.28 0.66 -14.23
N ALA A 79 -4.01 0.61 -13.85
CA ALA A 79 -3.01 -0.30 -14.41
C ALA A 79 -2.65 -1.41 -13.41
N ILE A 80 -2.30 -2.58 -13.92
CA ILE A 80 -1.83 -3.74 -13.15
C ILE A 80 -0.30 -3.71 -13.13
N VAL A 81 0.29 -3.68 -11.93
CA VAL A 81 1.73 -3.58 -11.73
C VAL A 81 2.24 -4.69 -10.81
N PRO A 82 3.50 -5.12 -10.94
CA PRO A 82 4.03 -6.22 -10.13
C PRO A 82 4.41 -5.77 -8.70
N ALA A 83 4.63 -4.48 -8.50
CA ALA A 83 5.11 -3.93 -7.23
C ALA A 83 4.87 -2.42 -7.14
N ALA A 84 4.85 -1.88 -5.90
CA ALA A 84 4.80 -0.44 -5.67
C ALA A 84 5.98 0.30 -6.32
N SER A 85 7.17 -0.28 -6.32
CA SER A 85 8.35 0.30 -7.00
C SER A 85 8.16 0.49 -8.50
N TYR A 86 7.44 -0.43 -9.18
CA TYR A 86 7.10 -0.27 -10.60
C TYR A 86 6.16 0.94 -10.80
N GLY A 87 5.12 1.06 -9.99
CA GLY A 87 4.20 2.21 -10.06
C GLY A 87 4.89 3.54 -9.75
N MET A 88 5.81 3.58 -8.78
CA MET A 88 6.63 4.77 -8.51
C MET A 88 7.55 5.09 -9.68
N ALA A 89 8.13 4.10 -10.36
CA ALA A 89 8.94 4.31 -11.55
C ALA A 89 8.10 4.85 -12.73
N VAL A 90 6.87 4.36 -12.91
CA VAL A 90 5.91 4.93 -13.88
C VAL A 90 5.64 6.40 -13.57
N ALA A 91 5.32 6.74 -12.31
CA ALA A 91 5.07 8.12 -11.88
C ALA A 91 6.31 9.01 -12.14
N ALA A 92 7.50 8.56 -11.76
CA ALA A 92 8.74 9.30 -11.94
C ALA A 92 9.12 9.51 -13.42
N ALA A 93 8.75 8.57 -14.30
CA ALA A 93 8.98 8.70 -15.74
C ALA A 93 8.01 9.68 -16.41
N ASN A 94 6.85 9.95 -15.80
CA ASN A 94 5.75 10.69 -16.41
C ASN A 94 5.42 12.03 -15.75
N LEU A 95 5.82 12.24 -14.51
CA LEU A 95 5.63 13.55 -13.88
C LEU A 95 6.70 14.55 -14.33
N PRO A 96 6.29 15.79 -14.65
CA PRO A 96 7.22 16.81 -15.09
C PRO A 96 8.17 17.18 -13.94
N LEU A 97 9.47 17.09 -14.20
CA LEU A 97 10.51 17.48 -13.26
C LEU A 97 11.70 18.05 -14.06
N ARG A 98 12.14 19.25 -13.70
CA ARG A 98 13.20 19.99 -14.40
C ARG A 98 14.28 20.44 -13.42
N ALA A 99 15.44 20.83 -13.97
CA ALA A 99 16.51 21.44 -13.19
C ALA A 99 16.01 22.62 -12.35
N GLY A 100 16.45 22.71 -11.10
CA GLY A 100 16.08 23.75 -10.15
C GLY A 100 14.72 23.55 -9.45
N GLN A 101 13.88 22.61 -9.88
CA GLN A 101 12.67 22.22 -9.17
C GLN A 101 12.97 21.21 -8.06
N ARG A 102 11.94 20.89 -7.24
CA ARG A 102 12.06 20.00 -6.07
C ARG A 102 11.14 18.79 -6.17
N VAL A 103 11.64 17.67 -5.66
CA VAL A 103 10.83 16.52 -5.26
C VAL A 103 10.85 16.42 -3.75
N LEU A 104 9.67 16.45 -3.11
CA LEU A 104 9.53 16.30 -1.67
C LEU A 104 9.17 14.86 -1.31
N THR A 105 9.81 14.33 -0.28
CA THR A 105 9.44 13.06 0.38
C THR A 105 9.74 13.17 1.88
N LEU A 106 9.42 12.10 2.64
CA LEU A 106 9.65 12.09 4.08
C LEU A 106 11.02 11.50 4.42
N GLU A 107 11.62 11.93 5.51
CA GLU A 107 12.78 11.27 6.11
C GLU A 107 12.47 9.81 6.43
N ALA A 108 13.41 8.91 6.11
CA ALA A 108 13.28 7.47 6.32
C ALA A 108 12.04 6.84 5.66
N GLU A 109 11.56 7.41 4.55
CA GLU A 109 10.47 6.82 3.76
C GLU A 109 10.93 5.49 3.12
N PHE A 110 9.97 4.70 2.65
CA PHE A 110 10.25 3.38 2.11
C PHE A 110 11.23 3.43 0.92
N PRO A 111 12.23 2.53 0.87
CA PRO A 111 13.31 2.61 -0.12
C PRO A 111 12.86 2.74 -1.57
N SER A 112 11.75 2.11 -1.97
CA SER A 112 11.25 2.20 -3.35
C SER A 112 10.86 3.62 -3.75
N THR A 113 10.32 4.42 -2.83
CA THR A 113 10.03 5.84 -3.05
C THR A 113 11.33 6.65 -3.08
N ILE A 114 12.17 6.51 -2.05
CA ILE A 114 13.42 7.27 -1.93
C ILE A 114 14.33 7.06 -3.14
N LEU A 115 14.60 5.80 -3.48
CA LEU A 115 15.57 5.47 -4.54
C LEU A 115 15.08 5.96 -5.90
N THR A 116 13.81 5.71 -6.23
CA THR A 116 13.22 6.12 -7.51
C THR A 116 13.29 7.64 -7.71
N TRP A 117 12.84 8.41 -6.73
CA TRP A 117 12.76 9.87 -6.87
C TRP A 117 14.10 10.56 -6.73
N ARG A 118 15.01 10.05 -5.89
CA ARG A 118 16.37 10.55 -5.78
C ARG A 118 17.13 10.41 -7.11
N ASP A 119 17.03 9.24 -7.73
CA ASP A 119 17.73 8.98 -9.00
C ASP A 119 17.10 9.79 -10.14
N ARG A 120 15.77 9.94 -10.15
CA ARG A 120 15.07 10.81 -11.11
C ARG A 120 15.46 12.28 -10.95
N ALA A 121 15.51 12.81 -9.74
CA ALA A 121 15.93 14.18 -9.48
C ALA A 121 17.36 14.43 -9.95
N ARG A 122 18.28 13.51 -9.60
CA ARG A 122 19.68 13.57 -10.06
C ARG A 122 19.78 13.59 -11.58
N ALA A 123 19.03 12.76 -12.28
CA ALA A 123 19.09 12.65 -13.74
C ALA A 123 18.69 13.94 -14.48
N VAL A 124 17.85 14.79 -13.85
CA VAL A 124 17.36 16.04 -14.47
C VAL A 124 17.92 17.32 -13.83
N GLY A 125 18.80 17.21 -12.82
CA GLY A 125 19.33 18.37 -12.10
C GLY A 125 18.33 19.04 -11.16
N ALA A 126 17.32 18.28 -10.66
CA ALA A 126 16.37 18.74 -9.66
C ALA A 126 16.89 18.44 -8.23
N GLU A 127 16.33 19.13 -7.25
CA GLU A 127 16.62 18.93 -5.85
C GLU A 127 15.73 17.82 -5.28
N PHE A 128 16.34 16.81 -4.64
CA PHE A 128 15.62 15.78 -3.89
C PHE A 128 15.64 16.13 -2.41
N VAL A 129 14.48 16.42 -1.83
CA VAL A 129 14.32 16.89 -0.46
C VAL A 129 13.64 15.82 0.39
N GLN A 130 14.35 15.34 1.39
CA GLN A 130 13.78 14.53 2.45
C GLN A 130 13.40 15.43 3.61
N LEU A 131 12.12 15.61 3.85
CA LEU A 131 11.60 16.42 4.94
C LEU A 131 11.93 15.76 6.28
N PRO A 132 12.52 16.51 7.25
CA PRO A 132 12.91 15.94 8.52
C PRO A 132 11.68 15.52 9.34
N ARG A 133 11.86 14.48 10.17
CA ARG A 133 10.80 14.00 11.07
C ARG A 133 10.43 15.08 12.09
N PRO A 134 9.15 15.48 12.16
CA PRO A 134 8.71 16.45 13.14
C PRO A 134 8.68 15.84 14.55
N GLU A 135 9.12 16.63 15.55
CA GLU A 135 9.08 16.20 16.96
C GLU A 135 7.65 16.01 17.47
N ASP A 136 6.71 16.81 16.96
CA ASP A 136 5.28 16.75 17.27
C ASP A 136 4.51 15.70 16.47
N HIS A 137 5.19 14.95 15.60
CA HIS A 137 4.63 13.94 14.68
C HIS A 137 3.67 14.50 13.61
N ASP A 138 3.51 15.82 13.46
CA ASP A 138 2.65 16.44 12.43
C ASP A 138 3.36 16.53 11.07
N TRP A 139 3.42 15.44 10.36
CA TRP A 139 3.94 15.40 8.99
C TRP A 139 3.17 16.31 8.03
N THR A 140 1.86 16.48 8.24
CA THR A 140 1.03 17.33 7.37
C THR A 140 1.53 18.77 7.40
N ARG A 141 1.79 19.30 8.60
CA ARG A 141 2.34 20.65 8.79
C ARG A 141 3.68 20.80 8.07
N VAL A 142 4.63 19.88 8.29
CA VAL A 142 5.97 19.95 7.69
C VAL A 142 5.91 19.89 6.15
N VAL A 143 5.05 19.04 5.61
CA VAL A 143 4.87 18.95 4.13
C VAL A 143 4.27 20.24 3.60
N LEU A 144 3.22 20.79 4.23
CA LEU A 144 2.56 22.03 3.79
C LEU A 144 3.51 23.24 3.82
N GLU A 145 4.34 23.36 4.87
CA GLU A 145 5.35 24.42 5.01
C GLU A 145 6.46 24.33 3.95
N ALA A 146 6.76 23.11 3.47
CA ALA A 146 7.81 22.89 2.48
C ALA A 146 7.35 23.08 1.01
N ILE A 147 6.03 23.10 0.76
CA ILE A 147 5.48 23.26 -0.59
C ILE A 147 5.56 24.73 -1.03
N ASP A 148 6.34 24.99 -2.07
CA ASP A 148 6.52 26.28 -2.74
C ASP A 148 6.43 26.15 -4.26
N GLU A 149 6.63 27.24 -5.00
CA GLU A 149 6.57 27.31 -6.47
C GLU A 149 7.64 26.46 -7.17
N ARG A 150 8.70 26.04 -6.44
CA ARG A 150 9.71 25.12 -6.94
C ARG A 150 9.32 23.65 -6.78
N THR A 151 8.26 23.37 -6.03
CA THR A 151 7.82 22.00 -5.75
C THR A 151 7.11 21.42 -6.97
N ALA A 152 7.81 20.58 -7.73
CA ALA A 152 7.26 19.90 -8.90
C ALA A 152 6.48 18.62 -8.52
N VAL A 153 6.97 17.88 -7.52
CA VAL A 153 6.38 16.61 -7.09
C VAL A 153 6.47 16.45 -5.58
N ALA A 154 5.41 15.97 -4.96
CA ALA A 154 5.46 15.35 -3.64
C ALA A 154 5.18 13.84 -3.80
N ALA A 155 6.12 12.99 -3.33
CA ALA A 155 6.02 11.54 -3.34
C ALA A 155 5.84 11.06 -1.90
N LEU A 156 4.60 10.68 -1.53
CA LEU A 156 4.18 10.55 -0.15
C LEU A 156 3.36 9.27 0.12
N PRO A 157 3.36 8.74 1.35
CA PRO A 157 2.41 7.75 1.82
C PRO A 157 1.18 8.44 2.44
N GLN A 158 0.14 7.66 2.77
CA GLN A 158 -0.95 8.14 3.64
C GLN A 158 -0.59 8.04 5.13
N CYS A 159 0.28 7.09 5.48
CA CYS A 159 0.89 6.98 6.79
C CYS A 159 2.32 6.47 6.69
N HIS A 160 3.18 6.98 7.58
CA HIS A 160 4.60 6.63 7.59
C HIS A 160 4.81 5.17 8.03
N TRP A 161 5.58 4.40 7.27
CA TRP A 161 5.71 2.94 7.41
C TRP A 161 6.44 2.46 8.67
N ILE A 162 7.10 3.34 9.40
CA ILE A 162 7.81 2.99 10.66
C ILE A 162 6.85 3.11 11.86
N ASP A 163 6.15 4.22 11.99
CA ASP A 163 5.40 4.59 13.20
C ASP A 163 3.89 4.81 12.99
N GLY A 164 3.44 4.80 11.74
CA GLY A 164 2.04 5.00 11.42
C GLY A 164 1.57 6.46 11.55
N ALA A 165 2.48 7.42 11.64
CA ALA A 165 2.09 8.84 11.62
C ALA A 165 1.39 9.18 10.30
N ARG A 166 0.21 9.82 10.40
CA ARG A 166 -0.73 10.02 9.29
C ARG A 166 -0.50 11.38 8.62
N LEU A 167 -0.74 11.44 7.30
CA LEU A 167 -0.78 12.66 6.52
C LEU A 167 -2.21 13.00 6.09
N ASP A 168 -2.56 14.29 6.11
CA ASP A 168 -3.79 14.82 5.50
C ASP A 168 -3.53 15.07 4.01
N LEU A 169 -3.73 14.02 3.21
CA LEU A 169 -3.46 14.06 1.77
C LEU A 169 -4.37 15.01 1.01
N ALA A 170 -5.59 15.28 1.49
CA ALA A 170 -6.50 16.22 0.85
C ALA A 170 -5.96 17.67 0.94
N ARG A 171 -5.50 18.09 2.12
CA ARG A 171 -4.86 19.40 2.28
C ARG A 171 -3.57 19.53 1.49
N ILE A 172 -2.75 18.48 1.50
CA ILE A 172 -1.49 18.44 0.75
C ILE A 172 -1.75 18.51 -0.76
N GLY A 173 -2.70 17.71 -1.28
CA GLY A 173 -3.09 17.73 -2.69
C GLY A 173 -3.62 19.09 -3.13
N ALA A 174 -4.46 19.73 -2.32
CA ALA A 174 -4.95 21.08 -2.59
C ALA A 174 -3.78 22.09 -2.68
N ARG A 175 -2.85 22.07 -1.73
CA ARG A 175 -1.69 22.98 -1.74
C ARG A 175 -0.76 22.75 -2.93
N LEU A 176 -0.53 21.49 -3.33
CA LEU A 176 0.27 21.18 -4.51
C LEU A 176 -0.37 21.75 -5.79
N ARG A 177 -1.69 21.61 -5.95
CA ARG A 177 -2.40 22.19 -7.11
C ARG A 177 -2.27 23.70 -7.18
N GLU A 178 -2.30 24.42 -6.06
CA GLU A 178 -2.10 25.88 -6.01
C GLU A 178 -0.76 26.31 -6.61
N VAL A 179 0.30 25.52 -6.41
CA VAL A 179 1.64 25.81 -6.93
C VAL A 179 1.97 25.09 -8.25
N GLY A 180 1.00 24.34 -8.82
CA GLY A 180 1.20 23.57 -10.06
C GLY A 180 2.04 22.30 -9.85
N GLY A 181 2.21 21.84 -8.62
CA GLY A 181 2.90 20.59 -8.27
C GLY A 181 2.02 19.36 -8.46
N ALA A 182 2.64 18.18 -8.53
CA ALA A 182 2.00 16.88 -8.70
C ALA A 182 2.11 16.01 -7.45
N LEU A 183 1.15 15.11 -7.25
CA LEU A 183 1.09 14.19 -6.12
C LEU A 183 1.20 12.74 -6.58
N ALA A 184 2.26 12.05 -6.14
CA ALA A 184 2.48 10.61 -6.31
C ALA A 184 2.35 9.92 -4.96
N LEU A 185 1.48 8.92 -4.85
CA LEU A 185 1.18 8.24 -3.59
C LEU A 185 1.60 6.76 -3.61
N ASP A 186 2.23 6.30 -2.52
CA ASP A 186 2.35 4.89 -2.19
C ASP A 186 1.43 4.57 -1.00
N LEU A 187 0.31 3.90 -1.27
CA LEU A 187 -0.67 3.53 -0.25
C LEU A 187 -0.51 2.09 0.25
N THR A 188 0.63 1.46 0.01
CA THR A 188 0.88 0.07 0.43
C THR A 188 0.74 -0.14 1.94
N GLN A 189 0.87 0.91 2.75
CA GLN A 189 0.69 0.82 4.21
C GLN A 189 -0.68 1.25 4.71
N SER A 190 -1.63 1.55 3.82
CA SER A 190 -2.93 2.07 4.26
C SER A 190 -4.14 1.51 3.48
N LEU A 191 -4.03 1.33 2.16
CA LEU A 191 -5.19 0.91 1.36
C LEU A 191 -5.64 -0.50 1.75
N GLY A 192 -6.94 -0.64 1.98
CA GLY A 192 -7.58 -1.84 2.53
C GLY A 192 -7.87 -1.76 4.03
N ALA A 193 -7.15 -0.90 4.78
CA ALA A 193 -7.35 -0.71 6.22
C ALA A 193 -7.55 0.76 6.65
N LEU A 194 -7.37 1.71 5.73
CA LEU A 194 -7.66 3.12 5.98
C LEU A 194 -8.38 3.70 4.75
N PRO A 195 -9.56 4.31 4.92
CA PRO A 195 -10.27 4.94 3.81
C PRO A 195 -9.48 6.09 3.18
N ILE A 196 -9.66 6.29 1.88
CA ILE A 196 -9.19 7.46 1.14
C ILE A 196 -10.36 8.13 0.45
N ASP A 197 -10.42 9.45 0.47
CA ASP A 197 -11.30 10.24 -0.40
C ASP A 197 -10.50 10.62 -1.64
N LEU A 198 -10.63 9.81 -2.69
CA LEU A 198 -9.87 9.99 -3.92
C LEU A 198 -10.16 11.32 -4.60
N ALA A 199 -11.40 11.80 -4.54
CA ALA A 199 -11.80 13.06 -5.13
C ALA A 199 -11.20 14.27 -4.41
N ALA A 200 -11.18 14.25 -3.07
CA ALA A 200 -10.59 15.31 -2.27
C ALA A 200 -9.06 15.36 -2.40
N VAL A 201 -8.42 14.19 -2.45
CA VAL A 201 -6.96 14.08 -2.58
C VAL A 201 -6.49 14.42 -3.99
N ASP A 202 -7.18 13.95 -5.01
CA ASP A 202 -6.90 14.15 -6.44
C ASP A 202 -5.43 13.89 -6.82
N PRO A 203 -4.88 12.69 -6.56
CA PRO A 203 -3.51 12.37 -6.88
C PRO A 203 -3.29 12.22 -8.38
N ASP A 204 -2.07 12.46 -8.87
CA ASP A 204 -1.67 12.18 -10.24
C ASP A 204 -1.42 10.69 -10.47
N PHE A 205 -0.76 10.04 -9.51
CA PHE A 205 -0.51 8.60 -9.47
C PHE A 205 -0.70 8.08 -8.04
N LEU A 206 -1.30 6.90 -7.91
CA LEU A 206 -1.45 6.20 -6.64
C LEU A 206 -1.13 4.73 -6.86
N VAL A 207 -0.12 4.20 -6.18
CA VAL A 207 0.23 2.79 -6.25
C VAL A 207 -0.04 2.09 -4.93
N VAL A 208 -0.36 0.80 -5.02
CA VAL A 208 -0.47 -0.09 -3.87
C VAL A 208 0.01 -1.50 -4.24
N ALA A 209 0.73 -2.15 -3.34
CA ALA A 209 1.02 -3.58 -3.41
C ALA A 209 -0.02 -4.37 -2.59
N CYS A 210 -0.50 -5.50 -3.15
CA CYS A 210 -1.63 -6.24 -2.57
C CYS A 210 -1.29 -7.00 -1.28
N TYR A 211 -0.05 -7.37 -1.03
CA TYR A 211 0.35 -8.39 -0.05
C TYR A 211 0.35 -7.97 1.42
N LYS A 212 -0.02 -6.73 1.73
CA LYS A 212 -0.11 -6.24 3.11
C LYS A 212 -1.58 -6.11 3.55
N TRP A 213 -2.04 -4.88 3.62
CA TRP A 213 -3.37 -4.53 4.11
C TRP A 213 -4.52 -4.93 3.19
N MET A 214 -4.21 -5.14 1.91
CA MET A 214 -5.18 -5.69 0.98
C MET A 214 -5.36 -7.21 1.10
N LEU A 215 -4.54 -7.91 1.90
CA LEU A 215 -4.60 -9.36 2.14
C LEU A 215 -4.56 -10.19 0.84
N GLY A 216 -3.90 -9.64 -0.18
CA GLY A 216 -3.77 -10.23 -1.50
C GLY A 216 -2.40 -10.87 -1.75
N PRO A 217 -2.15 -11.37 -2.96
CA PRO A 217 -0.91 -12.06 -3.28
C PRO A 217 0.30 -11.11 -3.35
N TYR A 218 1.49 -11.66 -3.12
CA TYR A 218 2.77 -11.00 -3.39
C TYR A 218 2.99 -10.85 -4.90
N SER A 219 3.84 -9.90 -5.32
CA SER A 219 4.15 -9.59 -6.72
C SER A 219 2.94 -9.17 -7.56
N THR A 220 1.94 -8.60 -6.92
CA THR A 220 0.76 -8.01 -7.57
C THR A 220 0.42 -6.70 -6.89
N GLY A 221 0.06 -5.71 -7.68
CA GLY A 221 -0.36 -4.41 -7.22
C GLY A 221 -1.17 -3.68 -8.29
N PHE A 222 -1.64 -2.52 -7.93
CA PHE A 222 -2.44 -1.66 -8.81
C PHE A 222 -1.90 -0.24 -8.78
N LEU A 223 -1.99 0.40 -9.94
CA LEU A 223 -1.64 1.80 -10.13
C LEU A 223 -2.87 2.55 -10.65
N TYR A 224 -3.39 3.48 -9.85
CA TYR A 224 -4.32 4.48 -10.34
C TYR A 224 -3.53 5.58 -11.05
N VAL A 225 -4.02 5.98 -12.23
CA VAL A 225 -3.46 7.05 -13.05
C VAL A 225 -4.55 8.06 -13.32
N ALA A 226 -4.41 9.27 -12.83
CA ALA A 226 -5.37 10.32 -13.08
C ALA A 226 -5.61 10.52 -14.59
N PRO A 227 -6.85 10.81 -15.07
CA PRO A 227 -7.15 10.98 -16.49
C PRO A 227 -6.21 11.95 -17.21
N ARG A 228 -5.77 13.02 -16.52
CA ARG A 228 -4.79 14.00 -17.04
C ARG A 228 -3.38 13.45 -17.28
N ARG A 229 -3.09 12.21 -16.85
CA ARG A 229 -1.75 11.55 -16.97
C ARG A 229 -1.75 10.30 -17.84
N GLN A 230 -2.91 9.91 -18.38
CA GLN A 230 -3.05 8.64 -19.11
C GLN A 230 -2.39 8.64 -20.49
N GLU A 231 -2.06 9.81 -21.06
CA GLU A 231 -1.31 9.91 -22.32
C GLU A 231 0.22 9.80 -22.13
N GLY A 232 0.69 9.38 -20.95
CA GLY A 232 2.09 9.26 -20.62
C GLY A 232 2.81 8.10 -21.31
N ARG A 233 4.12 8.02 -21.07
CA ARG A 233 5.02 7.01 -21.63
C ARG A 233 5.04 5.76 -20.75
N PRO A 234 4.77 4.55 -21.30
CA PRO A 234 4.93 3.29 -20.57
C PRO A 234 6.42 3.00 -20.28
N LEU A 235 6.68 2.22 -19.23
CA LEU A 235 8.02 1.70 -18.96
C LEU A 235 8.38 0.58 -19.93
N GLU A 236 7.41 -0.24 -20.29
CA GLU A 236 7.57 -1.40 -21.18
C GLU A 236 6.77 -1.21 -22.48
N GLN A 237 7.32 -1.67 -23.59
CA GLN A 237 6.64 -1.70 -24.89
C GLN A 237 6.00 -3.08 -25.09
N HIS A 238 4.90 -3.33 -24.40
CA HIS A 238 4.22 -4.62 -24.43
C HIS A 238 3.04 -4.64 -25.41
N TRP A 239 2.71 -5.83 -25.92
CA TRP A 239 1.65 -6.03 -26.91
C TRP A 239 0.25 -5.84 -26.32
N PHE A 240 0.05 -6.22 -25.05
CA PHE A 240 -1.24 -6.29 -24.38
C PHE A 240 -1.99 -4.93 -24.34
N GLY A 241 -1.26 -3.85 -24.08
CA GLY A 241 -1.82 -2.49 -24.04
C GLY A 241 -2.03 -1.85 -25.41
N ARG A 242 -1.82 -2.56 -26.52
CA ARG A 242 -1.96 -2.02 -27.88
C ARG A 242 -3.40 -2.12 -28.40
N ILE A 243 -3.81 -1.18 -29.26
CA ILE A 243 -5.08 -1.22 -29.95
C ILE A 243 -5.16 -2.50 -30.78
N GLY A 244 -6.29 -3.22 -30.65
CA GLY A 244 -6.52 -4.47 -31.40
C GLY A 244 -5.79 -5.70 -30.83
N SER A 245 -5.14 -5.62 -29.68
CA SER A 245 -4.43 -6.76 -29.05
C SER A 245 -5.33 -7.95 -28.73
N GLN A 246 -6.65 -7.76 -28.65
CA GLN A 246 -7.64 -8.85 -28.48
C GLN A 246 -7.72 -9.79 -29.70
N ASN A 247 -7.30 -9.32 -30.87
CA ASN A 247 -7.28 -10.13 -32.08
C ASN A 247 -5.95 -10.87 -32.24
N PHE A 248 -5.83 -12.06 -31.68
CA PHE A 248 -4.62 -12.89 -31.78
C PHE A 248 -4.29 -13.38 -33.19
N SER A 249 -5.22 -13.23 -34.15
CA SER A 249 -4.97 -13.56 -35.55
C SER A 249 -4.38 -12.39 -36.34
N ALA A 250 -4.36 -11.18 -35.78
CA ALA A 250 -3.79 -10.03 -36.46
C ALA A 250 -2.25 -10.12 -36.49
N LEU A 251 -1.71 -9.87 -37.66
CA LEU A 251 -0.25 -9.74 -37.88
C LEU A 251 0.09 -8.26 -37.94
N GLY A 252 1.20 -7.87 -37.31
CA GLY A 252 1.71 -6.52 -37.35
C GLY A 252 2.03 -5.92 -35.96
N TYR A 253 2.45 -4.68 -35.97
CA TYR A 253 2.89 -3.94 -34.77
C TYR A 253 2.07 -2.64 -34.65
N PRO A 254 0.85 -2.70 -34.03
CA PRO A 254 0.03 -1.50 -33.89
C PRO A 254 0.75 -0.45 -33.02
N GLU A 255 0.78 0.79 -33.48
CA GLU A 255 1.48 1.88 -32.77
C GLU A 255 0.63 2.47 -31.63
N GLY A 256 -0.71 2.47 -31.76
CA GLY A 256 -1.63 3.04 -30.77
C GLY A 256 -1.76 2.20 -29.51
N PHE A 257 -2.00 2.85 -28.37
CA PHE A 257 -2.34 2.21 -27.11
C PHE A 257 -3.87 2.17 -26.91
N GLN A 258 -4.33 1.16 -26.17
CA GLN A 258 -5.70 1.16 -25.65
C GLN A 258 -5.91 2.39 -24.74
N PRO A 259 -7.13 2.91 -24.63
CA PRO A 259 -7.42 4.06 -23.79
C PRO A 259 -7.15 3.77 -22.31
N GLY A 260 -6.99 4.83 -21.55
CA GLY A 260 -6.82 4.76 -20.12
C GLY A 260 -5.41 4.36 -19.66
N ALA A 261 -5.34 3.80 -18.47
CA ALA A 261 -4.10 3.46 -17.80
C ALA A 261 -3.44 2.15 -18.27
N ARG A 262 -4.08 1.38 -19.17
CA ARG A 262 -3.59 0.07 -19.65
C ARG A 262 -2.18 0.09 -20.23
N ARG A 263 -1.76 1.23 -20.80
CA ARG A 263 -0.39 1.40 -21.31
C ARG A 263 0.70 1.28 -20.23
N PHE A 264 0.32 1.47 -18.96
CA PHE A 264 1.23 1.41 -17.81
C PHE A 264 1.25 0.04 -17.12
N ASP A 265 0.54 -0.94 -17.67
CA ASP A 265 0.60 -2.32 -17.18
C ASP A 265 2.02 -2.87 -17.26
N VAL A 266 2.31 -3.82 -16.39
CA VAL A 266 3.43 -4.76 -16.61
C VAL A 266 3.20 -5.56 -17.90
N GLY A 267 4.27 -5.99 -18.56
CA GLY A 267 4.22 -6.59 -19.89
C GLY A 267 3.30 -7.81 -20.06
N GLU A 268 3.07 -8.58 -19.01
CA GLU A 268 2.14 -9.72 -18.96
C GLU A 268 1.18 -9.58 -17.77
N PRO A 269 0.19 -8.67 -17.86
CA PRO A 269 -0.69 -8.37 -16.74
C PRO A 269 -1.68 -9.50 -16.42
N SER A 270 -1.93 -10.42 -17.37
CA SER A 270 -2.89 -11.52 -17.23
C SER A 270 -2.33 -12.68 -16.42
N ASN A 271 -1.82 -12.42 -15.22
CA ASN A 271 -1.32 -13.47 -14.35
C ASN A 271 -2.48 -14.35 -13.85
N PHE A 272 -2.64 -15.54 -14.45
CA PHE A 272 -3.76 -16.45 -14.17
C PHE A 272 -3.81 -16.95 -12.73
N ALA A 273 -2.69 -16.97 -12.01
CA ALA A 273 -2.64 -17.38 -10.60
C ALA A 273 -2.90 -16.21 -9.65
N LEU A 274 -2.25 -15.06 -9.87
CA LEU A 274 -2.26 -13.96 -8.92
C LEU A 274 -3.48 -13.04 -9.07
N LEU A 275 -3.97 -12.81 -10.30
CA LEU A 275 -5.12 -11.92 -10.49
C LEU A 275 -6.41 -12.44 -9.84
N PRO A 276 -6.80 -13.73 -9.99
CA PRO A 276 -7.98 -14.23 -9.29
C PRO A 276 -7.87 -14.10 -7.77
N ALA A 277 -6.69 -14.35 -7.21
CA ALA A 277 -6.43 -14.14 -5.79
C ALA A 277 -6.54 -12.65 -5.40
N ALA A 278 -5.99 -11.74 -6.20
CA ALA A 278 -6.09 -10.30 -5.96
C ALA A 278 -7.54 -9.81 -6.01
N VAL A 279 -8.33 -10.26 -6.98
CA VAL A 279 -9.75 -9.95 -7.09
C VAL A 279 -10.52 -10.47 -5.87
N ALA A 280 -10.31 -11.72 -5.46
CA ALA A 280 -10.96 -12.29 -4.28
C ALA A 280 -10.63 -11.49 -3.01
N ALA A 281 -9.38 -11.05 -2.85
CA ALA A 281 -8.98 -10.22 -1.72
C ALA A 281 -9.65 -8.84 -1.74
N ILE A 282 -9.76 -8.21 -2.90
CA ILE A 282 -10.45 -6.92 -3.08
C ILE A 282 -11.95 -7.06 -2.77
N GLU A 283 -12.62 -8.07 -3.30
CA GLU A 283 -14.06 -8.31 -3.05
C GLU A 283 -14.34 -8.57 -1.57
N GLN A 284 -13.43 -9.28 -0.90
CA GLN A 284 -13.50 -9.48 0.55
C GLN A 284 -13.44 -8.15 1.31
N LEU A 285 -12.52 -7.24 0.95
CA LEU A 285 -12.41 -5.91 1.55
C LEU A 285 -13.65 -5.04 1.27
N ILE A 286 -14.20 -5.10 0.06
CA ILE A 286 -15.43 -4.40 -0.30
C ILE A 286 -16.60 -4.92 0.54
N THR A 287 -16.71 -6.24 0.70
CA THR A 287 -17.75 -6.89 1.51
C THR A 287 -17.68 -6.46 2.98
N TRP A 288 -16.49 -6.42 3.56
CA TRP A 288 -16.29 -5.93 4.93
C TRP A 288 -16.52 -4.43 5.08
N GLY A 289 -16.21 -3.67 4.03
CA GLY A 289 -16.15 -2.22 4.03
C GLY A 289 -14.87 -1.70 4.69
N VAL A 290 -14.06 -0.95 3.95
CA VAL A 290 -12.75 -0.44 4.44
C VAL A 290 -12.89 0.37 5.73
N ALA A 291 -13.99 1.13 5.89
CA ALA A 291 -14.26 1.87 7.13
C ALA A 291 -14.46 0.95 8.33
N ASN A 292 -15.15 -0.17 8.16
CA ASN A 292 -15.34 -1.16 9.23
C ASN A 292 -14.04 -1.91 9.54
N VAL A 293 -13.22 -2.20 8.53
CA VAL A 293 -11.86 -2.74 8.72
C VAL A 293 -11.02 -1.78 9.55
N ALA A 294 -11.06 -0.47 9.21
CA ALA A 294 -10.35 0.57 9.95
C ALA A 294 -10.79 0.65 11.41
N ASP A 295 -12.11 0.63 11.68
CA ASP A 295 -12.66 0.68 13.04
C ASP A 295 -12.30 -0.58 13.85
N THR A 296 -12.32 -1.75 13.21
CA THR A 296 -11.94 -3.03 13.85
C THR A 296 -10.46 -3.05 14.23
N ALA A 297 -9.58 -2.67 13.31
CA ALA A 297 -8.14 -2.57 13.58
C ALA A 297 -7.83 -1.49 14.63
N ALA A 298 -8.56 -0.36 14.60
CA ALA A 298 -8.41 0.73 15.55
C ALA A 298 -8.68 0.31 17.00
N ALA A 299 -9.70 -0.51 17.24
CA ALA A 299 -10.02 -0.99 18.59
C ALA A 299 -8.85 -1.76 19.22
N LEU A 300 -8.17 -2.61 18.43
CA LEU A 300 -6.96 -3.31 18.88
C LEU A 300 -5.74 -2.37 18.98
N ALA A 301 -5.59 -1.46 18.03
CA ALA A 301 -4.50 -0.49 18.04
C ALA A 301 -4.58 0.45 19.26
N ASP A 302 -5.76 0.90 19.64
CA ASP A 302 -5.96 1.74 20.83
C ASP A 302 -5.68 0.96 22.12
N ARG A 303 -6.07 -0.33 22.17
CA ARG A 303 -5.68 -1.22 23.27
C ARG A 303 -4.16 -1.39 23.37
N ILE A 304 -3.47 -1.60 22.24
CA ILE A 304 -2.00 -1.70 22.21
C ILE A 304 -1.35 -0.42 22.77
N VAL A 305 -1.86 0.74 22.39
CA VAL A 305 -1.35 2.03 22.89
C VAL A 305 -1.61 2.19 24.39
N ALA A 306 -2.79 1.80 24.88
CA ALA A 306 -3.12 1.82 26.31
C ALA A 306 -2.19 0.90 27.11
N GLU A 307 -1.95 -0.33 26.64
CA GLU A 307 -1.04 -1.29 27.26
C GLU A 307 0.43 -0.83 27.23
N ALA A 308 0.84 -0.08 26.20
CA ALA A 308 2.18 0.47 26.09
C ALA A 308 2.46 1.57 27.13
N ALA A 309 1.41 2.22 27.64
CA ALA A 309 1.53 3.29 28.63
C ALA A 309 2.16 2.78 29.92
N GLY A 310 3.11 3.54 30.48
CA GLY A 310 3.86 3.13 31.69
C GLY A 310 5.00 2.14 31.47
N ARG A 311 5.15 1.56 30.26
CA ARG A 311 6.22 0.61 29.92
C ARG A 311 7.42 1.24 29.19
N GLY A 312 7.48 2.57 29.13
CA GLY A 312 8.54 3.27 28.39
C GLY A 312 8.43 3.11 26.87
N LEU A 313 7.25 2.77 26.37
CA LEU A 313 6.92 2.61 24.95
C LEU A 313 5.96 3.71 24.53
N VAL A 314 6.35 4.53 23.55
CA VAL A 314 5.61 5.72 23.14
C VAL A 314 5.11 5.58 21.72
N ALA A 315 3.82 5.75 21.51
CA ALA A 315 3.17 5.78 20.19
C ALA A 315 3.02 7.21 19.69
N VAL A 316 2.86 7.37 18.38
CA VAL A 316 2.34 8.61 17.80
C VAL A 316 0.97 8.90 18.40
N PRO A 317 0.72 10.12 18.91
CA PRO A 317 -0.56 10.44 19.54
C PRO A 317 -1.70 10.49 18.51
N SER A 318 -2.91 10.12 18.94
CA SER A 318 -4.14 10.42 18.19
C SER A 318 -4.40 11.95 18.27
N PRO A 319 -4.82 12.64 17.18
CA PRO A 319 -5.27 12.14 15.90
C PRO A 319 -4.19 12.00 14.83
N LEU A 320 -2.91 12.21 15.15
CA LEU A 320 -1.80 12.19 14.19
C LEU A 320 -1.38 10.77 13.76
N ARG A 321 -1.94 9.74 14.38
CA ARG A 321 -1.69 8.33 14.07
C ARG A 321 -2.76 7.75 13.15
N ALA A 322 -2.35 6.94 12.18
CA ALA A 322 -3.27 6.11 11.39
C ALA A 322 -3.93 5.07 12.31
N ARG A 323 -5.25 4.94 12.23
CA ARG A 323 -6.06 4.18 13.20
C ARG A 323 -5.72 2.69 13.26
N HIS A 324 -5.26 2.12 12.17
CA HIS A 324 -4.93 0.69 12.02
C HIS A 324 -3.48 0.34 12.38
N TYR A 325 -2.65 1.32 12.73
CA TYR A 325 -1.20 1.17 12.76
C TYR A 325 -0.63 1.65 14.09
N VAL A 326 0.23 0.86 14.72
CA VAL A 326 0.94 1.28 15.93
C VAL A 326 2.44 1.06 15.75
N GLY A 327 3.20 2.16 15.71
CA GLY A 327 4.63 2.13 15.93
C GLY A 327 4.90 2.61 17.36
N LEU A 328 5.62 1.80 18.14
CA LEU A 328 6.03 2.13 19.49
C LEU A 328 7.54 2.41 19.51
N LYS A 329 7.93 3.59 19.96
CA LYS A 329 9.33 3.93 20.21
C LYS A 329 9.66 3.65 21.66
N ALA A 330 10.67 2.85 21.91
CA ALA A 330 11.16 2.58 23.26
C ALA A 330 12.05 3.75 23.74
N SER A 331 11.92 4.12 25.01
CA SER A 331 12.74 5.16 25.66
C SER A 331 14.20 4.74 25.87
N ARG A 332 14.48 3.44 25.80
CA ARG A 332 15.80 2.82 25.89
C ARG A 332 15.94 1.71 24.83
N PRO A 333 17.13 1.30 24.44
CA PRO A 333 17.31 0.20 23.49
C PRO A 333 16.56 -1.06 23.93
N LEU A 334 15.89 -1.71 22.97
CA LEU A 334 15.23 -3.00 23.20
C LEU A 334 16.28 -4.11 23.31
N PRO A 335 16.02 -5.17 24.10
CA PRO A 335 16.92 -6.33 24.16
C PRO A 335 17.19 -6.89 22.76
N THR A 336 18.45 -7.20 22.47
CA THR A 336 18.86 -7.70 21.14
C THR A 336 18.25 -9.06 20.81
N ASP A 337 17.91 -9.86 21.82
CA ASP A 337 17.23 -11.15 21.71
C ASP A 337 15.70 -11.07 21.75
N LEU A 338 15.12 -9.85 21.79
CA LEU A 338 13.68 -9.68 21.79
C LEU A 338 12.97 -10.35 20.60
N PRO A 339 13.48 -10.30 19.35
CA PRO A 339 12.87 -11.03 18.23
C PRO A 339 12.77 -12.54 18.50
N ASP A 340 13.82 -13.15 19.09
CA ASP A 340 13.86 -14.58 19.40
C ASP A 340 12.93 -14.95 20.56
N ARG A 341 12.78 -14.07 21.56
CA ARG A 341 11.81 -14.25 22.65
C ARG A 341 10.38 -14.22 22.12
N LEU A 342 10.04 -13.21 21.30
CA LEU A 342 8.75 -13.09 20.66
C LEU A 342 8.44 -14.33 19.79
N ALA A 343 9.39 -14.78 18.98
CA ALA A 343 9.22 -15.96 18.13
C ALA A 343 8.98 -17.25 18.92
N ARG A 344 9.72 -17.46 20.05
CA ARG A 344 9.52 -18.62 20.94
C ARG A 344 8.13 -18.65 21.56
N GLU A 345 7.61 -17.47 21.91
CA GLU A 345 6.25 -17.30 22.43
C GLU A 345 5.19 -17.18 21.33
N ARG A 346 5.58 -17.44 20.06
CA ARG A 346 4.67 -17.42 18.88
C ARG A 346 3.97 -16.08 18.68
N VAL A 347 4.65 -14.99 19.00
CA VAL A 347 4.21 -13.60 18.78
C VAL A 347 4.98 -13.00 17.63
N PHE A 348 4.29 -12.51 16.61
CA PHE A 348 4.87 -11.98 15.40
C PHE A 348 4.55 -10.50 15.24
N VAL A 349 5.54 -9.65 15.46
CA VAL A 349 5.56 -8.20 15.24
C VAL A 349 6.88 -7.83 14.58
N SER A 350 7.04 -6.57 14.16
CA SER A 350 8.34 -6.13 13.61
C SER A 350 9.12 -5.34 14.65
N VAL A 351 10.38 -5.73 14.92
CA VAL A 351 11.35 -4.92 15.66
C VAL A 351 12.19 -4.14 14.66
N ARG A 352 12.39 -2.83 14.88
CA ARG A 352 13.05 -1.93 13.93
C ARG A 352 14.10 -1.07 14.65
N GLY A 353 15.31 -1.00 14.04
CA GLY A 353 16.39 -0.13 14.54
C GLY A 353 16.79 -0.33 16.00
N GLY A 354 16.50 -1.48 16.60
CA GLY A 354 16.82 -1.78 18.00
C GLY A 354 16.08 -0.94 19.06
N SER A 355 15.13 -0.08 18.65
CA SER A 355 14.40 0.80 19.57
C SER A 355 12.93 1.02 19.20
N ALA A 356 12.43 0.38 18.16
CA ALA A 356 11.05 0.53 17.75
C ALA A 356 10.35 -0.82 17.52
N LEU A 357 9.09 -0.89 17.93
CA LEU A 357 8.17 -1.99 17.65
C LEU A 357 7.11 -1.51 16.69
N ARG A 358 6.82 -2.30 15.67
CA ARG A 358 5.72 -2.04 14.74
C ARG A 358 4.70 -3.16 14.91
N ILE A 359 3.51 -2.79 15.41
CA ILE A 359 2.43 -3.71 15.77
C ILE A 359 1.23 -3.32 14.90
N THR A 360 0.78 -4.22 14.07
CA THR A 360 -0.17 -3.89 13.00
C THR A 360 -1.25 -4.96 12.91
N PRO A 361 -2.30 -4.82 13.76
CA PRO A 361 -3.44 -5.72 13.79
C PRO A 361 -4.33 -5.54 12.56
N HIS A 362 -5.09 -6.58 12.23
CA HIS A 362 -6.10 -6.58 11.18
C HIS A 362 -7.37 -7.31 11.67
N VAL A 363 -8.37 -7.48 10.84
CA VAL A 363 -9.67 -8.09 11.17
C VAL A 363 -9.60 -9.54 11.67
N TYR A 364 -8.49 -10.22 11.49
CA TYR A 364 -8.25 -11.59 11.97
C TYR A 364 -7.62 -11.66 13.37
N ASN A 365 -7.22 -10.52 13.95
CA ASN A 365 -6.64 -10.50 15.28
C ASN A 365 -7.71 -10.38 16.38
N GLU A 366 -7.38 -10.91 17.53
CA GLU A 366 -8.23 -10.98 18.71
C GLU A 366 -7.55 -10.38 19.95
N PRO A 367 -8.27 -9.94 20.97
CA PRO A 367 -7.71 -9.28 22.14
C PRO A 367 -6.61 -10.06 22.87
N TRP A 368 -6.74 -11.41 22.96
CA TRP A 368 -5.74 -12.25 23.62
C TRP A 368 -4.33 -12.18 22.99
N GLU A 369 -4.25 -11.83 21.69
CA GLU A 369 -2.96 -11.68 21.02
C GLU A 369 -2.21 -10.45 21.55
N VAL A 370 -2.94 -9.39 21.91
CA VAL A 370 -2.37 -8.20 22.56
C VAL A 370 -1.90 -8.55 23.96
N ASP A 371 -2.69 -9.32 24.74
CA ASP A 371 -2.30 -9.77 26.09
C ASP A 371 -1.02 -10.57 26.05
N ARG A 372 -0.93 -11.52 25.12
CA ARG A 372 0.28 -12.35 24.95
C ARG A 372 1.49 -11.51 24.56
N LEU A 373 1.34 -10.55 23.64
CA LEU A 373 2.42 -9.63 23.26
C LEU A 373 2.96 -8.89 24.48
N PHE A 374 2.10 -8.30 25.29
CA PHE A 374 2.55 -7.52 26.44
C PHE A 374 3.11 -8.40 27.58
N ALA A 375 2.63 -9.62 27.76
CA ALA A 375 3.26 -10.59 28.67
C ALA A 375 4.72 -10.87 28.28
N VAL A 376 5.01 -11.04 26.97
CA VAL A 376 6.39 -11.23 26.49
C VAL A 376 7.21 -9.94 26.66
N LEU A 377 6.64 -8.78 26.39
CA LEU A 377 7.34 -7.49 26.57
C LEU A 377 7.67 -7.22 28.03
N ASP A 378 6.75 -7.49 28.97
CA ASP A 378 6.98 -7.31 30.41
C ASP A 378 8.13 -8.20 30.88
N ALA A 379 8.14 -9.48 30.48
CA ALA A 379 9.23 -10.41 30.78
C ALA A 379 10.57 -10.00 30.14
N ALA A 380 10.55 -9.33 29.00
CA ALA A 380 11.75 -8.92 28.28
C ALA A 380 12.32 -7.58 28.75
N LEU A 381 11.47 -6.65 29.16
CA LEU A 381 11.84 -5.28 29.53
C LEU A 381 12.12 -5.12 31.03
N GLY A 382 11.87 -6.16 31.82
CA GLY A 382 12.14 -6.20 33.25
C GLY A 382 11.11 -5.46 34.06
N GLY A 383 9.81 -5.75 33.75
CA GLY A 383 8.58 -5.37 34.43
C GLY A 383 8.62 -4.20 35.37
#